data_0b24b56974b6d8e2f1a292019de8c655
#
_entry.id   0b24b56974b6d8e2f1a292019de8c655
#
_cell.length_a   1.000
_cell.length_b   1.000
_cell.length_c   1.000
_cell.angle_alpha   90.00
_cell.angle_beta   90.00
_cell.angle_gamma   90.00
#
_symmetry.space_group_name_H-M   'P 1'
#
loop_
_entity.id
_entity.type
_entity.pdbx_description
1 polymer ?
#
loop_
_entity_poly.entity_id
_entity_poly.type
_entity_poly.pdbx_seq_one_letter_code
_entity_poly.pdbx_strand_id
1 'polypeptide(L)'
;MQLLSKRAGVVSAVIAGAAAVTAIAASGVGFASTASPAVPKTAVIVDCSGAHVRPATFNRLCGDGSDYITGMHWVSWKTVAYGSGTEHVNDCNPSCAQGKIYTYPVLLTAWRALARPHHPGQLYFSRLTEIHSGSLSRPHAARLPLTFTWHLAPSSP
;
A
#
# COMPACT_ATOMS: atom_id res chain seq x y z
N MET A 1 -15.90 -44.19 13.54
CA MET A 1 -17.29 -44.06 14.00
C MET A 1 -18.05 -43.27 12.94
N GLN A 2 -18.96 -43.95 12.25
CA GLN A 2 -19.80 -43.45 11.16
C GLN A 2 -20.80 -42.42 11.66
N LEU A 3 -21.24 -41.52 10.79
CA LEU A 3 -22.67 -41.41 10.44
C LEU A 3 -22.86 -40.49 9.22
N LEU A 4 -23.27 -41.12 8.14
CA LEU A 4 -23.92 -40.55 6.98
C LEU A 4 -25.28 -39.97 7.35
N SER A 5 -25.68 -38.88 6.68
CA SER A 5 -27.12 -38.65 6.43
C SER A 5 -27.33 -37.99 5.06
N LYS A 6 -27.83 -38.78 4.16
CA LYS A 6 -28.53 -38.40 2.90
C LYS A 6 -29.88 -37.78 3.24
N ARG A 7 -30.35 -36.78 2.51
CA ARG A 7 -31.76 -36.72 2.04
C ARG A 7 -31.85 -35.88 0.76
N ALA A 8 -32.34 -36.57 -0.23
CA ALA A 8 -32.87 -36.05 -1.50
C ALA A 8 -34.30 -35.53 -1.30
N GLY A 9 -34.70 -34.58 -2.08
CA GLY A 9 -36.09 -34.10 -2.17
C GLY A 9 -36.31 -33.42 -3.52
N VAL A 10 -36.83 -34.19 -4.48
CA VAL A 10 -37.35 -33.74 -5.77
C VAL A 10 -38.80 -33.33 -5.58
N VAL A 11 -39.21 -32.16 -6.05
CA VAL A 11 -40.60 -31.86 -6.37
C VAL A 11 -40.67 -31.04 -7.65
N SER A 12 -41.16 -31.68 -8.70
CA SER A 12 -41.57 -31.04 -9.96
C SER A 12 -42.97 -30.46 -9.79
N ALA A 13 -43.20 -29.26 -10.31
CA ALA A 13 -44.54 -28.77 -10.61
C ALA A 13 -44.53 -28.03 -11.95
N VAL A 14 -45.19 -28.65 -12.90
CA VAL A 14 -45.53 -28.09 -14.22
C VAL A 14 -46.84 -27.33 -14.07
N ILE A 15 -46.86 -26.07 -14.50
CA ILE A 15 -48.11 -25.37 -14.81
C ILE A 15 -47.92 -24.66 -16.15
N ALA A 16 -48.68 -25.18 -17.13
CA ALA A 16 -48.87 -24.55 -18.43
C ALA A 16 -49.92 -23.45 -18.31
N GLY A 17 -49.59 -22.26 -18.81
CA GLY A 17 -50.53 -21.15 -18.94
C GLY A 17 -50.16 -20.31 -20.14
N ALA A 18 -50.86 -20.54 -21.28
CA ALA A 18 -50.75 -19.74 -22.48
C ALA A 18 -51.55 -18.45 -22.31
N ALA A 19 -50.91 -17.29 -22.41
CA ALA A 19 -51.55 -16.03 -22.66
C ALA A 19 -50.69 -15.23 -23.65
N ALA A 20 -51.16 -15.13 -24.88
CA ALA A 20 -50.57 -14.31 -25.91
C ALA A 20 -50.88 -12.84 -25.61
N VAL A 21 -49.86 -12.08 -25.30
CA VAL A 21 -49.91 -10.63 -25.25
C VAL A 21 -48.92 -10.13 -26.30
N THR A 22 -49.46 -9.56 -27.41
CA THR A 22 -48.68 -8.81 -28.39
C THR A 22 -48.16 -7.55 -27.78
N ALA A 23 -46.89 -7.54 -27.37
CA ALA A 23 -46.19 -6.34 -26.94
C ALA A 23 -45.43 -5.74 -28.13
N ILE A 24 -45.76 -4.53 -28.48
CA ILE A 24 -45.09 -3.68 -29.45
C ILE A 24 -43.65 -3.42 -28.96
N ALA A 25 -42.69 -4.00 -29.65
CA ALA A 25 -41.27 -3.76 -29.35
C ALA A 25 -40.90 -2.33 -29.80
N ALA A 26 -40.88 -1.41 -28.86
CA ALA A 26 -40.11 -0.16 -28.99
C ALA A 26 -38.62 -0.51 -28.90
N SER A 27 -37.94 -0.57 -30.07
CA SER A 27 -36.50 -0.78 -30.16
C SER A 27 -35.77 0.45 -29.63
N GLY A 28 -35.66 0.59 -28.31
CA GLY A 28 -34.74 1.51 -27.67
C GLY A 28 -33.33 0.96 -27.85
N VAL A 29 -32.56 1.50 -28.77
CA VAL A 29 -31.10 1.29 -28.82
C VAL A 29 -30.48 1.91 -27.57
N GLY A 30 -30.50 1.13 -26.50
CA GLY A 30 -29.75 1.45 -25.31
C GLY A 30 -28.25 1.37 -25.63
N PHE A 31 -27.62 2.54 -25.76
CA PHE A 31 -26.16 2.61 -25.75
C PHE A 31 -25.69 2.10 -24.39
N ALA A 32 -25.31 0.84 -24.34
CA ALA A 32 -24.59 0.32 -23.19
C ALA A 32 -23.27 1.12 -23.11
N SER A 33 -23.21 2.10 -22.23
CA SER A 33 -21.94 2.71 -21.85
C SER A 33 -21.06 1.60 -21.28
N THR A 34 -20.15 1.08 -22.10
CA THR A 34 -19.08 0.21 -21.64
C THR A 34 -18.19 1.07 -20.75
N ALA A 35 -18.41 0.99 -19.43
CA ALA A 35 -17.49 1.58 -18.48
C ALA A 35 -16.10 0.98 -18.77
N SER A 36 -15.18 1.81 -19.25
CA SER A 36 -13.80 1.42 -19.48
C SER A 36 -13.26 0.88 -18.16
N PRO A 37 -12.64 -0.31 -18.13
CA PRO A 37 -12.11 -0.85 -16.89
C PRO A 37 -11.14 0.17 -16.30
N ALA A 38 -11.45 0.63 -15.08
CA ALA A 38 -10.60 1.58 -14.37
C ALA A 38 -9.24 0.92 -14.17
N VAL A 39 -8.19 1.43 -14.80
CA VAL A 39 -6.82 0.98 -14.58
C VAL A 39 -6.52 1.10 -13.08
N PRO A 40 -6.12 0.03 -12.40
CA PRO A 40 -5.80 0.10 -10.97
C PRO A 40 -4.70 1.14 -10.78
N LYS A 41 -5.00 2.18 -10.02
CA LYS A 41 -4.04 3.25 -9.73
C LYS A 41 -2.98 2.70 -8.79
N THR A 42 -1.74 2.67 -9.24
CA THR A 42 -0.59 2.27 -8.41
C THR A 42 -0.23 3.44 -7.49
N ALA A 43 -0.22 3.19 -6.17
CA ALA A 43 0.23 4.19 -5.22
C ALA A 43 1.76 4.35 -5.28
N VAL A 44 2.24 5.56 -5.00
CA VAL A 44 3.67 5.89 -4.89
C VAL A 44 4.05 6.16 -3.44
N ILE A 45 5.31 6.03 -3.11
CA ILE A 45 5.94 6.66 -1.94
C ILE A 45 6.52 7.98 -2.41
N VAL A 46 6.31 9.03 -1.60
CA VAL A 46 6.84 10.38 -1.86
C VAL A 46 7.89 10.67 -0.81
N ASP A 47 9.08 11.06 -1.24
CA ASP A 47 10.19 11.50 -0.40
C ASP A 47 10.85 12.76 -0.96
N CYS A 48 12.01 13.10 -0.46
CA CYS A 48 12.79 14.30 -0.88
C CYS A 48 13.19 14.27 -2.37
N SER A 49 13.29 13.11 -2.97
CA SER A 49 13.69 12.97 -4.38
C SER A 49 12.50 12.90 -5.33
N GLY A 50 11.28 12.81 -4.81
CA GLY A 50 10.08 12.78 -5.61
C GLY A 50 9.11 11.65 -5.27
N ALA A 51 8.34 11.23 -6.26
CA ALA A 51 7.32 10.18 -6.15
C ALA A 51 7.75 8.92 -6.90
N HIS A 52 7.83 7.81 -6.20
CA HIS A 52 8.41 6.57 -6.72
C HIS A 52 7.50 5.37 -6.49
N VAL A 53 7.43 4.48 -7.49
CA VAL A 53 6.86 3.14 -7.36
C VAL A 53 7.99 2.20 -7.00
N ARG A 54 7.86 1.46 -5.90
CA ARG A 54 8.89 0.52 -5.42
C ARG A 54 10.28 1.14 -5.32
N PRO A 55 10.44 2.27 -4.59
CA PRO A 55 11.75 2.89 -4.47
C PRO A 55 12.79 1.93 -3.90
N ALA A 56 14.03 2.01 -4.38
CA ALA A 56 15.17 1.28 -3.82
C ALA A 56 15.79 2.02 -2.63
N THR A 57 15.50 3.33 -2.50
CA THR A 57 15.95 4.20 -1.41
C THR A 57 14.80 5.08 -0.95
N PHE A 58 14.83 5.51 0.30
CA PHE A 58 13.85 6.43 0.87
C PHE A 58 14.56 7.41 1.81
N ASN A 59 14.50 8.70 1.48
CA ASN A 59 15.08 9.77 2.28
C ASN A 59 14.00 10.36 3.19
N ARG A 60 14.19 10.22 4.50
CA ARG A 60 13.22 10.72 5.49
C ARG A 60 13.43 12.19 5.83
N LEU A 61 14.69 12.61 5.91
CA LEU A 61 15.08 13.98 6.26
C LEU A 61 15.70 14.65 5.04
N CYS A 62 14.98 15.64 4.51
CA CYS A 62 15.32 16.29 3.25
C CYS A 62 16.46 17.32 3.37
N GLY A 63 16.90 17.65 4.57
CA GLY A 63 17.88 18.71 4.77
C GLY A 63 19.32 18.22 4.85
N ASP A 64 19.57 17.25 5.71
CA ASP A 64 20.92 16.85 6.10
C ASP A 64 21.30 15.41 5.74
N GLY A 65 20.35 14.64 5.23
CA GLY A 65 20.56 13.22 4.90
C GLY A 65 20.93 12.36 6.10
N SER A 66 20.60 12.79 7.31
CA SER A 66 20.97 12.08 8.55
C SER A 66 20.16 10.81 8.79
N ASP A 67 19.06 10.62 8.04
CA ASP A 67 18.17 9.46 8.20
C ASP A 67 17.57 9.04 6.86
N TYR A 68 17.92 7.82 6.42
CA TYR A 68 17.49 7.29 5.14
C TYR A 68 17.50 5.76 5.15
N ILE A 69 16.74 5.15 4.21
CA ILE A 69 16.70 3.70 4.00
C ILE A 69 17.28 3.38 2.61
N THR A 70 18.10 2.35 2.52
CA THR A 70 18.64 1.85 1.26
C THR A 70 18.36 0.36 1.07
N GLY A 71 18.64 -0.14 -0.13
CA GLY A 71 18.47 -1.55 -0.45
C GLY A 71 17.03 -2.02 -0.27
N MET A 72 16.06 -1.16 -0.50
CA MET A 72 14.66 -1.50 -0.33
C MET A 72 14.23 -2.52 -1.37
N HIS A 73 13.70 -3.63 -0.90
CA HIS A 73 13.17 -4.72 -1.69
C HIS A 73 11.69 -4.93 -1.35
N TRP A 74 10.81 -4.80 -2.34
CA TRP A 74 9.36 -4.88 -2.19
C TRP A 74 8.83 -6.22 -2.69
N VAL A 75 8.31 -7.03 -1.78
CA VAL A 75 7.70 -8.34 -2.09
C VAL A 75 6.25 -8.20 -2.54
N SER A 76 5.58 -7.12 -2.16
CA SER A 76 4.21 -6.79 -2.57
C SER A 76 4.07 -5.28 -2.79
N TRP A 77 3.24 -4.89 -3.77
CA TRP A 77 2.92 -3.50 -4.06
C TRP A 77 1.50 -3.40 -4.57
N LYS A 78 0.53 -3.30 -3.65
CA LYS A 78 -0.91 -3.24 -3.94
C LYS A 78 -1.54 -2.11 -3.12
N THR A 79 -2.72 -2.34 -2.51
CA THR A 79 -3.34 -1.43 -1.53
C THR A 79 -2.50 -1.26 -0.27
N VAL A 80 -1.68 -2.25 0.03
CA VAL A 80 -0.61 -2.24 1.02
C VAL A 80 0.63 -2.79 0.35
N ALA A 81 1.77 -2.16 0.59
CA ALA A 81 3.07 -2.62 0.11
C ALA A 81 3.90 -3.15 1.28
N TYR A 82 4.55 -4.28 1.08
CA TYR A 82 5.43 -4.91 2.05
C TYR A 82 6.83 -5.05 1.46
N GLY A 83 7.82 -4.74 2.27
CA GLY A 83 9.22 -4.81 1.86
C GLY A 83 10.18 -4.88 3.04
N SER A 84 11.45 -4.81 2.72
CA SER A 84 12.55 -4.74 3.69
C SER A 84 13.61 -3.78 3.16
N GLY A 85 14.53 -3.38 4.03
CA GLY A 85 15.65 -2.51 3.67
C GLY A 85 16.64 -2.38 4.81
N THR A 86 17.60 -1.48 4.64
CA THR A 86 18.56 -1.10 5.66
C THR A 86 18.40 0.37 5.97
N GLU A 87 18.03 0.68 7.21
CA GLU A 87 17.99 2.04 7.74
C GLU A 87 19.39 2.50 8.09
N HIS A 88 19.68 3.76 7.79
CA HIS A 88 20.91 4.46 8.12
C HIS A 88 20.57 5.69 8.96
N VAL A 89 21.09 5.75 10.16
CA VAL A 89 20.86 6.87 11.08
C VAL A 89 22.18 7.43 11.54
N ASN A 90 22.36 8.74 11.33
CA ASN A 90 23.50 9.48 11.83
C ASN A 90 23.20 9.95 13.26
N ASP A 91 24.12 9.74 14.21
CA ASP A 91 23.96 10.19 15.59
C ASP A 91 24.15 11.70 15.76
N CYS A 92 24.66 12.37 14.72
CA CYS A 92 24.92 13.81 14.69
C CYS A 92 25.76 14.31 15.88
N ASN A 93 26.67 13.49 16.41
CA ASN A 93 27.49 13.83 17.55
C ASN A 93 28.99 13.93 17.17
N PRO A 94 29.64 15.09 17.29
CA PRO A 94 29.13 16.38 17.78
C PRO A 94 28.31 17.18 16.75
N SER A 95 28.28 16.78 15.50
CA SER A 95 27.48 17.37 14.43
C SER A 95 27.14 16.29 13.40
N CYS A 96 26.14 16.49 12.52
CA CYS A 96 25.80 15.51 11.48
C CYS A 96 26.93 15.32 10.47
N ALA A 97 27.79 16.32 10.25
CA ALA A 97 28.96 16.20 9.39
C ALA A 97 30.08 15.32 9.98
N GLN A 98 30.12 15.18 11.30
CA GLN A 98 31.14 14.41 12.04
C GLN A 98 30.54 13.20 12.76
N GLY A 99 29.25 13.06 12.72
CA GLY A 99 28.51 11.99 13.36
C GLY A 99 28.79 10.63 12.73
N LYS A 100 28.47 9.59 13.48
CA LYS A 100 28.60 8.20 13.06
C LYS A 100 27.27 7.68 12.52
N ILE A 101 27.33 7.02 11.37
CA ILE A 101 26.16 6.34 10.79
C ILE A 101 26.05 4.95 11.38
N TYR A 102 24.86 4.64 11.90
CA TYR A 102 24.46 3.31 12.35
C TYR A 102 23.48 2.72 11.37
N THR A 103 23.54 1.41 11.15
CA THR A 103 22.71 0.70 10.19
C THR A 103 21.87 -0.36 10.88
N TYR A 104 20.60 -0.47 10.46
CA TYR A 104 19.64 -1.42 11.04
C TYR A 104 18.81 -2.08 9.95
N PRO A 105 18.64 -3.42 9.97
CA PRO A 105 17.69 -4.06 9.09
C PRO A 105 16.26 -3.69 9.51
N VAL A 106 15.42 -3.34 8.55
CA VAL A 106 14.03 -2.96 8.78
C VAL A 106 13.08 -3.73 7.88
N LEU A 107 11.91 -4.09 8.42
CA LEU A 107 10.74 -4.49 7.64
C LEU A 107 9.86 -3.27 7.43
N LEU A 108 9.30 -3.16 6.24
CA LEU A 108 8.57 -1.99 5.77
C LEU A 108 7.15 -2.35 5.40
N THR A 109 6.20 -1.52 5.83
CA THR A 109 4.80 -1.60 5.39
C THR A 109 4.34 -0.21 4.99
N ALA A 110 4.10 0.02 3.70
CA ALA A 110 3.48 1.26 3.21
C ALA A 110 1.98 1.02 3.02
N TRP A 111 1.16 1.91 3.57
CA TRP A 111 -0.28 1.73 3.63
C TRP A 111 -1.05 3.05 3.65
N ARG A 112 -2.41 2.96 3.64
CA ARG A 112 -3.33 4.09 3.55
C ARG A 112 -3.08 4.94 2.30
N ALA A 113 -3.37 4.34 1.13
CA ALA A 113 -3.31 5.04 -0.14
C ALA A 113 -4.39 6.13 -0.21
N LEU A 114 -3.97 7.35 -0.50
CA LEU A 114 -4.81 8.54 -0.66
C LEU A 114 -4.57 9.16 -2.04
N ALA A 115 -5.53 9.96 -2.52
CA ALA A 115 -5.32 10.78 -3.71
C ALA A 115 -4.19 11.79 -3.46
N ARG A 116 -3.24 11.88 -4.40
CA ARG A 116 -2.14 12.84 -4.29
C ARG A 116 -2.63 14.23 -4.73
N PRO A 117 -2.52 15.26 -3.86
CA PRO A 117 -2.88 16.63 -4.23
C PRO A 117 -2.12 17.09 -5.48
N HIS A 118 -2.76 17.87 -6.31
CA HIS A 118 -2.20 18.43 -7.55
C HIS A 118 -1.71 17.40 -8.59
N HIS A 119 -1.94 16.11 -8.37
CA HIS A 119 -1.59 15.02 -9.29
C HIS A 119 -2.83 14.15 -9.59
N PRO A 120 -3.75 14.60 -10.47
CA PRO A 120 -4.97 13.88 -10.79
C PRO A 120 -4.68 12.42 -11.21
N GLY A 121 -5.40 11.50 -10.60
CA GLY A 121 -5.24 10.09 -10.94
C GLY A 121 -4.10 9.36 -10.25
N GLN A 122 -3.21 10.04 -9.52
CA GLN A 122 -2.14 9.40 -8.75
C GLN A 122 -2.57 9.19 -7.29
N LEU A 123 -2.22 8.03 -6.74
CA LEU A 123 -2.33 7.72 -5.32
C LEU A 123 -0.95 7.79 -4.67
N TYR A 124 -0.91 8.09 -3.38
CA TYR A 124 0.31 7.96 -2.58
C TYR A 124 0.01 7.23 -1.27
N PHE A 125 0.97 6.48 -0.74
CA PHE A 125 0.88 5.93 0.60
C PHE A 125 1.13 7.04 1.61
N SER A 126 0.18 7.28 2.50
CA SER A 126 0.29 8.33 3.52
C SER A 126 0.90 7.82 4.82
N ARG A 127 1.24 6.54 4.90
CA ARG A 127 1.85 5.90 6.07
C ARG A 127 2.93 4.92 5.62
N LEU A 128 4.06 4.96 6.33
CA LEU A 128 5.13 3.97 6.25
C LEU A 128 5.42 3.48 7.68
N THR A 129 5.16 2.21 7.94
CA THR A 129 5.51 1.56 9.20
C THR A 129 6.81 0.81 9.04
N GLU A 130 7.72 1.01 9.96
CA GLU A 130 9.00 0.35 10.09
C GLU A 130 9.00 -0.53 11.31
N ILE A 131 9.50 -1.75 11.16
CA ILE A 131 9.67 -2.71 12.23
C ILE A 131 11.13 -3.11 12.25
N HIS A 132 11.81 -2.81 13.35
CA HIS A 132 13.19 -3.18 13.57
C HIS A 132 13.26 -4.56 14.19
N SER A 133 14.14 -5.42 13.68
CA SER A 133 14.40 -6.74 14.26
C SER A 133 15.42 -6.62 15.40
N GLY A 134 15.02 -6.94 16.62
CA GLY A 134 15.88 -7.01 17.80
C GLY A 134 15.93 -5.74 18.65
N SER A 135 16.73 -5.77 19.72
CA SER A 135 16.96 -4.60 20.55
C SER A 135 17.99 -3.69 19.88
N LEU A 136 17.55 -2.52 19.45
CA LEU A 136 18.45 -1.51 18.91
C LEU A 136 19.06 -0.74 20.05
N SER A 137 20.33 -0.97 20.35
CA SER A 137 21.11 -0.10 21.24
C SER A 137 21.82 0.95 20.41
N ARG A 138 21.41 2.20 20.54
CA ARG A 138 22.19 3.34 20.07
C ARG A 138 23.15 3.76 21.17
N PRO A 139 24.42 4.04 20.89
CA PRO A 139 25.39 4.46 21.91
C PRO A 139 25.00 5.72 22.69
N HIS A 140 24.18 6.59 22.11
CA HIS A 140 23.85 7.90 22.69
C HIS A 140 22.37 8.29 22.58
N ALA A 141 21.48 7.40 22.15
CA ALA A 141 20.08 7.74 21.96
C ALA A 141 19.14 6.83 22.72
N ALA A 142 17.98 7.38 23.07
CA ALA A 142 16.85 6.61 23.49
C ALA A 142 16.63 5.43 22.54
N ARG A 143 16.22 4.29 23.09
CA ARG A 143 15.87 3.10 22.31
C ARG A 143 14.90 3.50 21.21
N LEU A 144 15.24 3.22 19.96
CA LEU A 144 14.25 3.31 18.90
C LEU A 144 13.10 2.36 19.25
N PRO A 145 11.87 2.79 19.11
CA PRO A 145 10.76 1.87 19.25
C PRO A 145 10.93 0.75 18.21
N LEU A 146 10.63 -0.49 18.61
CA LEU A 146 10.67 -1.64 17.70
C LEU A 146 9.79 -1.45 16.48
N THR A 147 8.75 -0.64 16.63
CA THR A 147 7.81 -0.29 15.54
C THR A 147 7.58 1.21 15.54
N PHE A 148 7.74 1.83 14.39
CA PHE A 148 7.49 3.24 14.19
C PHE A 148 6.64 3.47 12.93
N THR A 149 5.73 4.43 12.95
CA THR A 149 4.92 4.79 11.78
C THR A 149 5.11 6.25 11.40
N TRP A 150 5.63 6.45 10.21
CA TRP A 150 5.82 7.75 9.60
C TRP A 150 4.54 8.23 8.90
N HIS A 151 4.30 9.52 8.98
CA HIS A 151 3.33 10.21 8.16
C HIS A 151 4.05 10.76 6.93
N LEU A 152 3.73 10.19 5.77
CA LEU A 152 4.33 10.62 4.53
C LEU A 152 3.58 11.84 3.98
N ALA A 153 4.33 12.85 3.56
CA ALA A 153 3.78 14.02 2.91
C ALA A 153 3.31 13.70 1.48
N PRO A 154 2.27 14.36 0.95
CA PRO A 154 1.79 14.14 -0.41
C PRO A 154 2.64 14.85 -1.48
N SER A 155 3.52 15.75 -1.08
CA SER A 155 4.41 16.54 -1.96
C SER A 155 5.83 16.50 -1.42
N SER A 156 6.78 16.45 -2.33
CA SER A 156 8.16 16.84 -2.01
C SER A 156 8.19 18.32 -1.67
N PRO A 157 9.07 18.76 -0.77
CA PRO A 157 9.26 20.17 -0.46
C PRO A 157 9.73 20.96 -1.70
#